data_6f344223db586652e6ee8c364fb01a92
#
_entry.id   6f344223db586652e6ee8c364fb01a92
#
_cell.length_a   1.000
_cell.length_b   1.000
_cell.length_c   1.000
_cell.angle_alpha   90.00
_cell.angle_beta   90.00
_cell.angle_gamma   90.00
#
_symmetry.space_group_name_H-M   'P 1'
#
loop_
_entity.id
_entity.type
_entity.pdbx_description
1 polymer ?
#
loop_
_entity_poly.entity_id
_entity_poly.type
_entity_poly.pdbx_seq_one_letter_code
_entity_poly.pdbx_strand_id
1 'polypeptide(L)'
;MPTVHLIIKGRVQGVFFRATAKDVADETGVVGWVKNTKEGHVEIMASGKEEALQKFIAWCKIGPQKAIVNDVATRRVEEKKFKNFQIVRG
;
A
#
# COMPACT_ATOMS: atom_id res chain seq x y z
N MET A 1 -0.83 -2.01 16.87
CA MET A 1 0.13 -2.12 15.76
C MET A 1 0.25 -0.78 15.07
N PRO A 2 1.47 -0.38 14.68
CA PRO A 2 1.63 0.89 13.98
C PRO A 2 0.86 0.92 12.67
N THR A 3 0.42 2.11 12.29
CA THR A 3 -0.36 2.34 11.08
C THR A 3 0.30 3.46 10.27
N VAL A 4 0.39 3.25 8.96
CA VAL A 4 0.97 4.23 8.04
C VAL A 4 0.00 4.53 6.91
N HIS A 5 0.11 5.74 6.39
CA HIS A 5 -0.61 6.18 5.21
C HIS A 5 0.41 6.43 4.11
N LEU A 6 0.16 5.90 2.92
CA LEU A 6 1.06 6.04 1.78
C LEU A 6 0.32 6.62 0.59
N ILE A 7 1.00 7.53 -0.11
CA ILE A 7 0.58 7.98 -1.43
C ILE A 7 1.72 7.62 -2.38
N ILE A 8 1.40 6.82 -3.39
CA ILE A 8 2.39 6.30 -4.35
C ILE A 8 2.13 6.94 -5.70
N LYS A 9 3.14 7.61 -6.23
CA LYS A 9 3.04 8.36 -7.47
C LYS A 9 3.90 7.73 -8.56
N GLY A 10 3.47 7.88 -9.80
CA GLY A 10 4.16 7.35 -10.97
C GLY A 10 3.18 6.64 -11.87
N ARG A 11 3.68 5.69 -12.66
CA ARG A 11 2.80 4.82 -13.44
C ARG A 11 2.40 3.66 -12.54
N VAL A 12 1.32 3.87 -11.78
CA VAL A 12 0.89 2.93 -10.75
C VAL A 12 -0.55 2.47 -10.91
N GLN A 13 -1.31 3.06 -11.81
CA GLN A 13 -2.67 2.60 -12.13
C GLN A 13 -2.64 1.82 -13.45
N GLY A 14 -3.49 0.78 -13.55
CA GLY A 14 -3.56 -0.05 -14.75
C GLY A 14 -2.39 -1.02 -14.90
N VAL A 15 -1.64 -1.26 -13.83
CA VAL A 15 -0.46 -2.13 -13.84
C VAL A 15 -0.51 -3.20 -12.75
N PHE A 16 -1.71 -3.50 -12.27
CA PHE A 16 -1.97 -4.51 -11.22
C PHE A 16 -1.37 -4.15 -9.86
N PHE A 17 -1.16 -2.86 -9.59
CA PHE A 17 -0.58 -2.43 -8.32
C PHE A 17 -1.43 -2.87 -7.13
N ARG A 18 -2.75 -2.62 -7.19
CA ARG A 18 -3.66 -2.95 -6.09
C ARG A 18 -3.70 -4.44 -5.80
N ALA A 19 -3.82 -5.26 -6.84
CA ALA A 19 -3.88 -6.71 -6.67
C ALA A 19 -2.59 -7.26 -6.07
N THR A 20 -1.44 -6.80 -6.56
CA THR A 20 -0.14 -7.24 -6.06
C THR A 20 0.11 -6.74 -4.64
N ALA A 21 -0.32 -5.49 -4.34
CA ALA A 21 -0.20 -4.95 -2.98
C ALA A 21 -0.97 -5.81 -1.98
N LYS A 22 -2.17 -6.27 -2.36
CA LYS A 22 -2.95 -7.16 -1.51
C LYS A 22 -2.21 -8.47 -1.26
N ASP A 23 -1.63 -9.06 -2.30
CA ASP A 23 -0.88 -10.31 -2.16
C ASP A 23 0.30 -10.13 -1.20
N VAL A 24 1.06 -9.05 -1.35
CA VAL A 24 2.20 -8.76 -0.49
C VAL A 24 1.74 -8.50 0.94
N ALA A 25 0.65 -7.77 1.13
CA ALA A 25 0.11 -7.51 2.45
C ALA A 25 -0.31 -8.82 3.13
N ASP A 26 -0.99 -9.69 2.41
CA ASP A 26 -1.44 -10.97 2.95
C ASP A 26 -0.24 -11.84 3.33
N GLU A 27 0.82 -11.86 2.54
CA GLU A 27 2.02 -12.64 2.83
C GLU A 27 2.78 -12.12 4.05
N THR A 28 2.79 -10.80 4.25
CA THR A 28 3.55 -10.19 5.35
C THR A 28 2.73 -10.01 6.62
N GLY A 29 1.42 -10.23 6.55
CA GLY A 29 0.54 -10.02 7.70
C GLY A 29 0.13 -8.56 7.89
N VAL A 30 0.27 -7.74 6.85
CA VAL A 30 -0.18 -6.35 6.88
C VAL A 30 -1.68 -6.30 6.58
N VAL A 31 -2.40 -5.47 7.31
CA VAL A 31 -3.84 -5.27 7.10
C VAL A 31 -4.10 -3.80 6.75
N GLY A 32 -5.25 -3.52 6.15
CA GLY A 32 -5.59 -2.17 5.74
C GLY A 32 -6.33 -2.15 4.41
N TRP A 33 -6.02 -1.17 3.56
CA TRP A 33 -6.66 -1.08 2.25
C TRP A 33 -5.78 -0.35 1.24
N VAL A 34 -6.08 -0.58 -0.03
CA VAL A 34 -5.43 0.08 -1.17
C VAL A 34 -6.49 0.54 -2.16
N LYS A 35 -6.33 1.73 -2.71
CA LYS A 35 -7.23 2.24 -3.74
C LYS A 35 -6.49 3.15 -4.72
N ASN A 36 -7.07 3.31 -5.92
CA ASN A 36 -6.63 4.32 -6.87
C ASN A 36 -7.25 5.66 -6.52
N THR A 37 -6.53 6.75 -6.77
CA THR A 37 -7.05 8.10 -6.55
C THR A 37 -7.38 8.76 -7.88
N LYS A 38 -8.15 9.84 -7.82
CA LYS A 38 -8.51 10.63 -9.02
C LYS A 38 -7.30 11.26 -9.67
N GLU A 39 -6.25 11.54 -8.89
CA GLU A 39 -5.03 12.16 -9.39
C GLU A 39 -4.09 11.17 -10.11
N GLY A 40 -4.47 9.91 -10.19
CA GLY A 40 -3.64 8.89 -10.83
C GLY A 40 -2.67 8.20 -9.89
N HIS A 41 -2.80 8.45 -8.59
CA HIS A 41 -1.95 7.82 -7.57
C HIS A 41 -2.56 6.55 -7.02
N VAL A 42 -1.81 5.83 -6.21
CA VAL A 42 -2.32 4.74 -5.37
C VAL A 42 -2.21 5.20 -3.92
N GLU A 43 -3.29 5.03 -3.19
CA GLU A 43 -3.35 5.39 -1.78
C GLU A 43 -3.52 4.13 -0.94
N ILE A 44 -2.74 4.03 0.13
CA ILE A 44 -2.74 2.86 1.00
C ILE A 44 -2.81 3.29 2.45
N MET A 45 -3.62 2.57 3.23
CA MET A 45 -3.57 2.61 4.68
C MET A 45 -3.15 1.22 5.13
N ALA A 46 -2.08 1.12 5.90
CA ALA A 46 -1.50 -0.18 6.25
C ALA A 46 -1.13 -0.23 7.73
N SER A 47 -1.51 -1.32 8.37
CA SER A 47 -1.19 -1.60 9.77
C SER A 47 -0.52 -2.95 9.87
N GLY A 48 0.45 -3.06 10.77
CA GLY A 48 1.14 -4.33 10.99
C GLY A 48 2.27 -4.15 11.97
N LYS A 49 2.92 -5.24 12.31
CA LYS A 49 4.14 -5.19 13.11
C LYS A 49 5.17 -4.36 12.36
N GLU A 50 6.03 -3.67 13.08
CA GLU A 50 7.01 -2.77 12.49
C GLU A 50 7.81 -3.45 11.37
N GLU A 51 8.27 -4.66 11.60
CA GLU A 51 9.07 -5.40 10.64
C GLU A 51 8.28 -5.70 9.36
N ALA A 52 7.03 -6.13 9.52
CA ALA A 52 6.15 -6.42 8.39
C ALA A 52 5.85 -5.15 7.59
N LEU A 53 5.59 -4.03 8.28
CA LEU A 53 5.34 -2.75 7.63
C LEU A 53 6.54 -2.30 6.81
N GLN A 54 7.76 -2.46 7.35
CA GLN A 54 8.95 -2.06 6.62
C GLN A 54 9.12 -2.86 5.33
N LYS A 55 8.84 -4.16 5.37
CA LYS A 55 8.88 -4.99 4.17
C LYS A 55 7.83 -4.56 3.15
N PHE A 56 6.63 -4.27 3.62
CA PHE A 56 5.54 -3.82 2.75
C PHE A 56 5.86 -2.48 2.10
N ILE A 57 6.36 -1.52 2.88
CA ILE A 57 6.74 -0.20 2.37
C ILE A 57 7.87 -0.32 1.35
N ALA A 58 8.86 -1.16 1.63
CA ALA A 58 9.96 -1.39 0.69
C ALA A 58 9.43 -1.92 -0.64
N TRP A 59 8.48 -2.85 -0.61
CA TRP A 59 7.85 -3.33 -1.83
C TRP A 59 7.10 -2.22 -2.56
N CYS A 60 6.38 -1.37 -1.83
CA CYS A 60 5.63 -0.27 -2.44
C CYS A 60 6.51 0.68 -3.24
N LYS A 61 7.77 0.83 -2.82
CA LYS A 61 8.72 1.71 -3.53
C LYS A 61 9.16 1.13 -4.87
N ILE A 62 8.99 -0.16 -5.05
CA ILE A 62 9.33 -0.87 -6.30
C ILE A 62 8.08 -1.08 -7.14
N GLY A 63 7.02 -1.61 -6.51
CA GLY A 63 5.78 -1.94 -7.18
C GLY A 63 5.88 -3.22 -8.00
N PRO A 64 4.79 -3.57 -8.69
CA PRO A 64 4.80 -4.72 -9.60
C PRO A 64 5.63 -4.43 -10.85
N GLN A 65 5.89 -5.47 -11.63
CA GLN A 65 6.83 -5.42 -12.74
C GLN A 65 6.58 -4.28 -13.74
N LYS A 66 5.32 -3.99 -14.04
CA LYS A 66 4.98 -2.96 -15.04
C LYS A 66 4.81 -1.57 -14.45
N ALA A 67 4.93 -1.44 -13.14
CA ALA A 67 4.81 -0.14 -12.49
C ALA A 67 6.11 0.64 -12.56
N ILE A 68 5.98 1.96 -12.56
CA ILE A 68 7.11 2.87 -12.40
C ILE A 68 6.75 3.76 -11.22
N VAL A 69 7.44 3.56 -10.11
CA VAL A 69 7.20 4.32 -8.88
C VAL A 69 8.18 5.49 -8.84
N ASN A 70 7.65 6.70 -8.90
CA ASN A 70 8.46 7.92 -8.88
C ASN A 70 8.63 8.47 -7.47
N ASP A 71 7.61 8.29 -6.63
CA ASP A 71 7.64 8.84 -5.27
C ASP A 71 6.69 8.08 -4.37
N VAL A 72 7.07 7.93 -3.11
CA VAL A 72 6.22 7.33 -2.07
C VAL A 72 6.25 8.26 -0.86
N ALA A 73 5.12 8.92 -0.62
CA ALA A 73 4.97 9.74 0.58
C ALA A 73 4.40 8.85 1.68
N THR A 74 5.15 8.66 2.76
CA THR A 74 4.78 7.80 3.87
C THR A 74 4.64 8.64 5.13
N ARG A 75 3.56 8.42 5.88
CA ARG A 75 3.30 9.14 7.11
C ARG A 75 2.72 8.21 8.16
N ARG A 76 3.26 8.26 9.38
CA ARG A 76 2.66 7.58 10.51
C ARG A 76 1.36 8.28 10.86
N VAL A 77 0.33 7.50 11.15
CA VAL A 77 -0.97 8.01 11.55
C VAL A 77 -1.41 7.31 12.84
N GLU A 78 -2.51 7.78 13.41
CA GLU A 78 -3.11 7.17 14.57
C GLU A 78 -3.45 5.71 14.28
N GLU A 79 -3.21 4.83 15.24
CA GLU A 79 -3.45 3.39 15.03
C GLU A 79 -4.90 3.13 14.71
N LYS A 80 -5.11 2.29 13.71
CA LYS A 80 -6.43 1.87 13.26
C LYS A 80 -6.47 0.35 13.23
N LYS A 81 -7.65 -0.20 13.45
CA LYS A 81 -7.87 -1.65 13.43
C LYS A 81 -8.51 -2.06 12.11
N PHE A 82 -7.93 -3.07 11.48
CA PHE A 82 -8.45 -3.65 10.25
C PHE A 82 -8.52 -5.16 10.43
N LYS A 83 -9.50 -5.80 9.78
CA LYS A 83 -9.64 -7.26 9.85
C LYS A 83 -8.74 -7.95 8.82
N ASN A 84 -8.51 -7.31 7.69
CA ASN A 84 -7.76 -7.90 6.59
C ASN A 84 -7.21 -6.77 5.71
N PHE A 85 -6.63 -7.13 4.58
CA PHE A 85 -6.22 -6.13 3.58
C PHE A 85 -7.21 -6.19 2.42
N GLN A 86 -7.77 -5.05 2.07
CA GLN A 86 -8.82 -4.95 1.05
C GLN A 86 -8.44 -4.02 -0.08
N ILE A 87 -8.93 -4.34 -1.27
CA ILE A 87 -8.88 -3.44 -2.41
C ILE A 87 -10.19 -2.65 -2.39
N VAL A 88 -10.05 -1.32 -2.28
CA VAL A 88 -11.20 -0.42 -2.29
C VAL A 88 -11.40 0.09 -3.72
N ARG A 89 -12.60 -0.08 -4.24
CA ARG A 89 -12.96 0.40 -5.57
C ARG A 89 -13.91 1.58 -5.42
N GLY A 90 -13.68 2.60 -6.18
CA GLY A 90 -14.56 3.74 -6.03
C GLY A 90 -14.35 4.78 -7.03
#